data_695b3b27119217d98ad3bd8e3c703b1c
#
_entry.id   695b3b27119217d98ad3bd8e3c703b1c
#
_cell.length_a   1.000
_cell.length_b   1.000
_cell.length_c   1.000
_cell.angle_alpha   90.00
_cell.angle_beta   90.00
_cell.angle_gamma   90.00
#
_symmetry.space_group_name_H-M   'P 1'
#
loop_
_entity.id
_entity.type
_entity.pdbx_description
1 polymer ?
#
loop_
_entity_poly.entity_id
_entity_poly.type
_entity_poly.pdbx_seq_one_letter_code
_entity_poly.pdbx_strand_id
1 'polypeptide(L)' 'MGFTQLRVRVHNDIARIEVPAEQMEAMLHDENRVAVVAALKELGFAYVTLDLAGYRTGSMNEKLGTLPSNA' A
#
# COMPACT_ATOMS: atom_id res chain seq x y z
N MET A 1 8.05 -10.67 -6.52
CA MET A 1 7.86 -9.40 -7.19
C MET A 1 8.97 -8.40 -6.90
N GLY A 2 9.82 -8.66 -5.97
CA GLY A 2 10.99 -7.82 -5.76
C GLY A 2 10.77 -6.58 -4.91
N PHE A 3 9.66 -6.49 -4.23
CA PHE A 3 9.45 -5.36 -3.34
C PHE A 3 10.16 -5.60 -2.04
N THR A 4 10.97 -4.63 -1.61
CA THR A 4 11.82 -4.80 -0.44
C THR A 4 11.17 -4.28 0.83
N GLN A 5 10.27 -3.32 0.72
CA GLN A 5 9.58 -2.77 1.88
C GLN A 5 8.12 -2.68 1.53
N LEU A 6 7.37 -3.65 2.01
CA LEU A 6 5.96 -3.72 1.68
C LEU A 6 5.19 -4.02 2.95
N ARG A 7 4.10 -3.30 3.17
CA ARG A 7 3.21 -3.58 4.28
C ARG A 7 1.80 -3.74 3.78
N VAL A 8 1.07 -4.62 4.44
CA VAL A 8 -0.35 -4.79 4.17
C VAL A 8 -1.10 -4.50 5.47
N ARG A 9 -1.92 -3.47 5.44
CA ARG A 9 -2.77 -3.14 6.57
C ARG A 9 -4.14 -3.71 6.32
N VAL A 10 -4.71 -4.29 7.36
CA VAL A 10 -6.00 -4.96 7.25
C VAL A 10 -7.07 -4.12 7.93
N HIS A 11 -8.12 -3.79 7.20
CA HIS A 11 -9.27 -3.05 7.72
C HIS A 11 -10.52 -3.81 7.33
N ASN A 12 -10.99 -4.67 8.22
CA ASN A 12 -12.14 -5.52 7.93
C ASN A 12 -11.87 -6.34 6.68
N ASP A 13 -12.60 -6.10 5.59
CA ASP A 13 -12.41 -6.85 4.36
C ASP A 13 -11.57 -6.09 3.34
N ILE A 14 -10.86 -5.06 3.79
CA ILE A 14 -10.02 -4.25 2.90
C ILE A 14 -8.56 -4.51 3.23
N ALA A 15 -7.79 -4.81 2.20
CA ALA A 15 -6.33 -4.89 2.32
C ALA A 15 -5.75 -3.61 1.74
N ARG A 16 -4.99 -2.86 2.57
CA ARG A 16 -4.35 -1.64 2.11
C ARG A 16 -2.86 -1.86 2.03
N ILE A 17 -2.34 -1.76 0.84
CA ILE A 17 -0.92 -2.01 0.58
C ILE A 17 -0.15 -0.72 0.68
N GLU A 18 1.00 -0.78 1.35
CA GLU A 18 1.89 0.36 1.48
C GLU A 18 3.25 -0.03 0.94
N VAL A 19 3.75 0.73 -0.02
CA VAL A 19 5.10 0.55 -0.55
C VAL A 19 5.76 1.92 -0.59
N PRO A 20 7.09 1.96 -0.61
CA PRO A 20 7.78 3.26 -0.77
C PRO A 20 7.34 3.91 -2.07
N ALA A 21 7.34 5.24 -2.07
CA ALA A 21 6.85 5.98 -3.23
C ALA A 21 7.53 5.57 -4.52
N GLU A 22 8.82 5.28 -4.44
CA GLU A 22 9.57 4.92 -5.64
C GLU A 22 9.18 3.55 -6.18
N GLN A 23 8.42 2.78 -5.43
CA GLN A 23 7.99 1.45 -5.87
C GLN A 23 6.53 1.41 -6.28
N MET A 24 5.84 2.52 -6.19
CA MET A 24 4.41 2.54 -6.52
C MET A 24 4.15 2.23 -7.97
N GLU A 25 4.97 2.78 -8.85
CA GLU A 25 4.78 2.54 -10.26
C GLU A 25 4.91 1.07 -10.59
N ALA A 26 5.90 0.41 -9.99
CA ALA A 26 6.08 -1.02 -10.19
C ALA A 26 4.90 -1.81 -9.66
N MET A 27 4.35 -1.39 -8.52
CA MET A 27 3.19 -2.08 -7.95
C MET A 27 1.99 -1.99 -8.88
N LEU A 28 1.84 -0.87 -9.58
CA LEU A 28 0.70 -0.66 -10.47
C LEU A 28 0.89 -1.27 -11.85
N HIS A 29 2.08 -1.79 -12.13
CA HIS A 29 2.31 -2.48 -13.39
C HIS A 29 1.37 -3.68 -13.48
N ASP A 30 0.82 -3.92 -14.66
CA ASP A 30 -0.24 -4.92 -14.81
C ASP A 30 0.11 -6.28 -14.22
N GLU A 31 1.30 -6.78 -14.48
CA GLU A 31 1.71 -8.08 -13.96
C GLU A 31 1.59 -8.13 -12.44
N ASN A 32 2.13 -7.11 -11.79
CA ASN A 32 2.17 -7.10 -10.34
C ASN A 32 0.79 -6.83 -9.77
N ARG A 33 0.08 -5.89 -10.37
CA ARG A 33 -1.25 -5.52 -9.90
C ARG A 33 -2.19 -6.72 -9.91
N VAL A 34 -2.21 -7.44 -11.01
CA VAL A 34 -3.11 -8.58 -11.15
C VAL A 34 -2.74 -9.68 -10.17
N ALA A 35 -1.43 -9.95 -10.01
CA ALA A 35 -0.99 -11.00 -9.12
C ALA A 35 -1.32 -10.68 -7.66
N VAL A 36 -1.12 -9.43 -7.26
CA VAL A 36 -1.38 -9.03 -5.88
C VAL A 36 -2.87 -9.08 -5.59
N VAL A 37 -3.69 -8.59 -6.50
CA VAL A 37 -5.13 -8.62 -6.31
C VAL A 37 -5.61 -10.06 -6.19
N ALA A 38 -5.13 -10.94 -7.05
CA ALA A 38 -5.56 -12.35 -6.99
C ALA A 38 -5.18 -12.98 -5.66
N ALA A 39 -3.95 -12.75 -5.21
CA ALA A 39 -3.47 -13.36 -3.98
C ALA A 39 -4.27 -12.89 -2.78
N LEU A 40 -4.55 -11.61 -2.69
CA LEU A 40 -5.24 -11.08 -1.52
C LEU A 40 -6.72 -11.40 -1.56
N LYS A 41 -7.31 -11.46 -2.74
CA LYS A 41 -8.70 -11.88 -2.82
C LYS A 41 -8.86 -13.34 -2.43
N GLU A 42 -7.88 -14.16 -2.74
CA GLU A 42 -7.91 -15.54 -2.33
C GLU A 42 -7.88 -15.68 -0.82
N LEU A 43 -7.25 -14.73 -0.13
CA LEU A 43 -7.25 -14.74 1.33
C LEU A 43 -8.55 -14.21 1.92
N GLY A 44 -9.47 -13.73 1.10
CA GLY A 44 -10.78 -13.34 1.58
C GLY A 44 -11.04 -11.84 1.58
N PHE A 45 -10.09 -11.03 1.12
CA PHE A 45 -10.30 -9.59 1.09
C PHE A 45 -11.21 -9.22 -0.07
N ALA A 46 -12.20 -8.38 0.23
CA ALA A 46 -13.11 -7.90 -0.82
C ALA A 46 -12.46 -6.80 -1.64
N TYR A 47 -11.61 -5.99 -1.02
CA TYR A 47 -10.98 -4.86 -1.70
C TYR A 47 -9.48 -4.90 -1.47
N VAL A 48 -8.74 -4.62 -2.52
CA VAL A 48 -7.28 -4.53 -2.48
C VAL A 48 -6.93 -3.13 -2.93
N THR A 49 -6.32 -2.35 -2.04
CA THR A 49 -6.07 -0.93 -2.29
C THR A 49 -4.60 -0.61 -2.11
N LEU A 50 -4.18 0.48 -2.70
CA LEU A 50 -2.82 0.98 -2.55
C LEU A 50 -2.89 2.34 -1.88
N ASP A 51 -2.14 2.50 -0.80
CA ASP A 51 -2.08 3.78 -0.10
C ASP A 51 -1.19 4.72 -0.93
N LEU A 52 -1.79 5.77 -1.45
CA LEU A 52 -1.06 6.68 -2.32
C LEU A 52 -0.02 7.51 -1.60
N ALA A 53 -0.13 7.60 -0.28
CA ALA A 53 0.90 8.30 0.49
C ALA A 53 2.17 7.48 0.58
N GLY A 54 2.04 6.17 0.43
CA GLY A 54 3.19 5.31 0.44
C GLY A 54 3.63 4.92 1.84
N TYR A 55 4.63 4.06 1.90
CA TYR A 55 5.22 3.66 3.15
C TYR A 55 6.57 4.31 3.28
N ARG A 56 6.83 4.92 4.43
CA ARG A 56 8.11 5.57 4.68
C ARG A 56 8.58 5.30 6.09
N THR A 57 9.86 5.02 6.20
CA THR A 57 10.48 4.89 7.49
C THR A 57 10.52 6.27 8.15
N GLY A 58 10.21 6.31 9.43
CA GLY A 58 10.25 7.57 10.14
C GLY A 58 9.13 8.52 9.82
N SER A 59 8.05 7.99 9.30
CA SER A 59 6.92 8.82 8.88
C SER A 59 6.26 9.56 10.04
N MET A 60 6.58 9.19 11.25
CA MET A 60 6.00 9.88 12.39
C MET A 60 6.32 11.38 12.36
N ASN A 61 7.41 11.74 11.73
CA ASN A 61 7.76 13.15 11.63
C ASN A 61 6.75 13.90 10.80
N GLU A 62 6.13 13.23 9.89
CA GLU A 62 5.16 13.86 9.02
C GLU A 62 3.88 14.18 9.73
N LYS A 63 3.55 13.39 10.71
CA LYS A 63 2.35 13.66 11.48
C LYS A 63 2.42 15.00 12.13
N LEU A 64 3.61 15.38 12.51
CA LEU A 64 3.79 16.65 13.16
C LEU A 64 3.66 17.77 12.17
N GLY A 65 4.05 17.52 10.98
CA GLY A 65 3.93 18.50 9.97
C GLY A 65 2.59 18.62 9.46
N THR A 66 1.98 18.08 9.55
CA THR A 66 0.98 18.39 8.99
C THR A 66 -0.05 18.02 8.72
N LEU A 67 -0.19 17.67 8.81
CA LEU A 67 -0.96 17.43 8.48
C LEU A 67 -1.85 17.90 8.14
N PRO A 68 -1.97 18.14 7.86
CA PRO A 68 -2.97 18.41 7.47
C PRO A 68 -3.59 18.07 6.59
N SER A 69 -3.27 17.94 6.52
CA SER A 69 -3.70 17.76 5.82
C SER A 69 -4.31 17.13 5.44
N ASN A 70 -4.41 16.83 5.65
CA ASN A 70 -4.98 16.40 5.22
C ASN A 70 -5.78 16.37 5.02
N ALA A 71 -5.85 16.53 5.12
CA ALA A 71 -6.53 16.49 4.83
C ALA A 71 -6.73 16.40 4.35
#